data_220ab9535756b2d3ac7cd11607eb3622
#
_entry.id   220ab9535756b2d3ac7cd11607eb3622
#
_cell.length_a   1.000
_cell.length_b   1.000
_cell.length_c   1.000
_cell.angle_alpha   90.00
_cell.angle_beta   90.00
_cell.angle_gamma   90.00
#
_symmetry.space_group_name_H-M   'P 1'
#
loop_
_entity.id
_entity.type
_entity.pdbx_description
1 polymer ?
#
loop_
_entity_poly.entity_id
_entity_poly.type
_entity_poly.pdbx_seq_one_letter_code
_entity_poly.pdbx_strand_id
1 'polypeptide(L)'
;MKILRFCALSLFLTSSLALAQQDAPVPPGEQPDEFDRIIQQMKFEKPTRIVGRLQAIDGYEEAIWIVWTHVHDGTRWRDLRNQSDMMFRVYPRDAGMMDFFRKLQPGTSLHLTVQMDADGNRRVLSLDEGA
;
A
#
# COMPACT_ATOMS: atom_id res chain seq x y z
N MET A 1 -41.50 -12.93 -44.68
CA MET A 1 -41.04 -12.80 -44.20
C MET A 1 -40.41 -12.26 -43.56
N LYS A 2 -40.45 -12.22 -43.15
CA LYS A 2 -40.10 -11.86 -42.41
C LYS A 2 -39.42 -11.57 -41.43
N ILE A 3 -39.72 -11.92 -41.44
CA ILE A 3 -39.20 -11.80 -40.55
C ILE A 3 -38.44 -11.30 -39.92
N LEU A 4 -38.39 -11.24 -39.90
CA LEU A 4 -37.84 -10.88 -39.21
C LEU A 4 -37.23 -10.37 -38.64
N ARG A 5 -37.40 -10.51 -38.92
CA ARG A 5 -37.02 -10.21 -38.32
C ARG A 5 -36.39 -9.83 -37.56
N PHE A 6 -36.63 -9.87 -37.54
CA PHE A 6 -36.14 -9.65 -36.67
C PHE A 6 -35.37 -9.25 -36.06
N CYS A 7 -35.35 -9.34 -36.23
CA CYS A 7 -34.64 -9.10 -35.67
C CYS A 7 -34.10 -8.79 -34.92
N ALA A 8 -34.18 -9.02 -34.92
CA ALA A 8 -33.64 -8.84 -34.23
C ALA A 8 -33.05 -8.68 -33.48
N LEU A 9 -33.10 -8.92 -33.43
CA LEU A 9 -32.44 -8.87 -32.76
C LEU A 9 -31.77 -8.45 -32.10
N SER A 10 -31.69 -8.32 -32.06
CA SER A 10 -31.08 -7.97 -31.44
C SER A 10 -30.72 -7.63 -30.69
N LEU A 11 -30.89 -7.95 -30.61
CA LEU A 11 -30.53 -7.73 -29.72
C LEU A 11 -29.84 -7.49 -29.17
N PHE A 12 -29.81 -7.54 -29.02
CA PHE A 12 -29.30 -7.40 -28.31
C PHE A 12 -28.56 -6.99 -28.01
N LEU A 13 -28.74 -7.20 -28.32
CA LEU A 13 -28.14 -6.86 -27.96
C LEU A 13 -27.86 -6.41 -27.45
N THR A 14 -28.11 -6.47 -27.50
CA THR A 14 -28.02 -6.11 -26.98
C THR A 14 -27.73 -6.21 -26.11
N SER A 15 -28.07 -6.44 -26.06
CA SER A 15 -27.81 -6.88 -24.81
C SER A 15 -26.36 -6.97 -24.44
N SER A 16 -25.55 -7.37 -25.15
CA SER A 16 -24.14 -7.41 -24.86
C SER A 16 -23.63 -6.06 -24.43
N LEU A 17 -24.32 -5.09 -24.78
CA LEU A 17 -23.91 -3.77 -24.36
C LEU A 17 -23.92 -3.59 -22.88
N ALA A 18 -24.80 -4.27 -22.21
CA ALA A 18 -24.89 -4.11 -20.78
C ALA A 18 -23.64 -4.57 -20.09
N LEU A 19 -22.97 -5.55 -20.65
CA LEU A 19 -21.77 -6.04 -20.03
C LEU A 19 -20.67 -5.03 -20.00
N ALA A 20 -20.52 -4.32 -21.09
CA ALA A 20 -19.46 -3.32 -21.15
C ALA A 20 -19.67 -2.23 -20.12
N GLN A 21 -20.91 -2.00 -19.78
CA GLN A 21 -21.19 -0.92 -18.85
C GLN A 21 -20.81 -1.23 -17.44
N GLN A 22 -20.64 -2.48 -17.13
CA GLN A 22 -20.23 -2.83 -15.79
C GLN A 22 -18.80 -2.42 -15.51
N ASP A 23 -18.04 -2.25 -16.56
CA ASP A 23 -16.67 -1.79 -16.41
C ASP A 23 -16.55 -0.32 -16.77
N ALA A 24 -17.63 0.40 -16.62
CA ALA A 24 -17.62 1.81 -16.98
C ALA A 24 -16.54 2.54 -16.24
N PRO A 25 -15.90 3.48 -16.89
CA PRO A 25 -14.86 4.25 -16.22
C PRO A 25 -15.47 5.11 -15.12
N VAL A 26 -14.61 5.50 -14.21
CA VAL A 26 -14.98 6.42 -13.14
C VAL A 26 -15.56 7.68 -13.76
N PRO A 27 -16.69 8.17 -13.26
CA PRO A 27 -17.28 9.39 -13.81
C PRO A 27 -16.31 10.57 -13.76
N PRO A 28 -16.45 11.50 -14.70
CA PRO A 28 -15.59 12.68 -14.68
C PRO A 28 -15.70 13.41 -13.36
N GLY A 29 -14.55 13.82 -12.86
CA GLY A 29 -14.49 14.52 -11.58
C GLY A 29 -14.28 13.64 -10.40
N GLU A 30 -14.49 12.35 -10.54
CA GLU A 30 -14.25 11.44 -9.44
C GLU A 30 -12.80 11.01 -9.44
N GLN A 31 -12.15 11.11 -8.29
CA GLN A 31 -10.75 10.78 -8.14
C GLN A 31 -10.61 9.62 -7.19
N PRO A 32 -9.53 8.82 -7.33
CA PRO A 32 -9.22 7.87 -6.27
C PRO A 32 -9.13 8.64 -4.98
N ASP A 33 -9.71 8.12 -3.93
CA ASP A 33 -9.65 8.86 -2.69
C ASP A 33 -8.24 8.78 -2.11
N GLU A 34 -8.03 9.56 -1.08
CA GLU A 34 -6.70 9.69 -0.49
C GLU A 34 -6.23 8.36 0.08
N PHE A 35 -7.14 7.61 0.63
CA PHE A 35 -6.79 6.33 1.23
C PHE A 35 -6.25 5.38 0.18
N ASP A 36 -6.89 5.33 -0.99
CA ASP A 36 -6.43 4.46 -2.07
C ASP A 36 -5.02 4.83 -2.50
N ARG A 37 -4.71 6.12 -2.54
CA ARG A 37 -3.36 6.55 -2.89
C ARG A 37 -2.35 6.11 -1.85
N ILE A 38 -2.72 6.20 -0.59
CA ILE A 38 -1.87 5.77 0.50
C ILE A 38 -1.61 4.27 0.37
N ILE A 39 -2.64 3.49 0.10
CA ILE A 39 -2.50 2.05 -0.04
C ILE A 39 -1.56 1.71 -1.18
N GLN A 40 -1.63 2.45 -2.30
CA GLN A 40 -0.71 2.21 -3.41
C GLN A 40 0.73 2.43 -2.98
N GLN A 41 1.01 3.49 -2.21
CA GLN A 41 2.36 3.72 -1.72
C GLN A 41 2.80 2.61 -0.78
N MET A 42 1.88 2.05 -0.03
CA MET A 42 2.20 1.00 0.93
C MET A 42 2.51 -0.34 0.29
N LYS A 43 2.46 -0.44 -1.03
CA LYS A 43 2.92 -1.64 -1.74
C LYS A 43 4.44 -1.71 -1.79
N PHE A 44 5.10 -0.59 -1.59
CA PHE A 44 6.55 -0.51 -1.50
C PHE A 44 7.27 -1.07 -2.72
N GLU A 45 6.67 -0.89 -3.90
CA GLU A 45 7.33 -1.32 -5.13
C GLU A 45 8.56 -0.48 -5.42
N LYS A 46 8.58 0.72 -4.91
CA LYS A 46 9.71 1.63 -4.98
C LYS A 46 10.16 1.95 -3.57
N PRO A 47 11.41 2.41 -3.41
CA PRO A 47 11.82 2.88 -2.10
C PRO A 47 10.85 3.95 -1.61
N THR A 48 10.27 3.72 -0.45
CA THR A 48 9.25 4.59 0.11
C THR A 48 9.65 4.98 1.52
N ARG A 49 9.59 6.28 1.79
CA ARG A 49 9.94 6.79 3.12
C ARG A 49 8.71 6.72 4.00
N ILE A 50 8.91 6.24 5.21
CA ILE A 50 7.83 6.11 6.17
C ILE A 50 8.30 6.58 7.53
N VAL A 51 7.33 6.92 8.36
CA VAL A 51 7.54 7.13 9.79
C VAL A 51 6.64 6.16 10.51
N GLY A 52 7.18 5.55 11.56
CA GLY A 52 6.38 4.65 12.36
C GLY A 52 6.92 4.55 13.76
N ARG A 53 6.17 3.88 14.62
CA ARG A 53 6.61 3.62 15.99
C ARG A 53 6.87 2.15 16.15
N LEU A 54 8.01 1.84 16.74
CA LEU A 54 8.38 0.46 17.01
C LEU A 54 7.36 -0.14 17.98
N GLN A 55 6.73 -1.24 17.59
CA GLN A 55 5.74 -1.90 18.43
C GLN A 55 6.35 -3.08 19.14
N ALA A 56 7.09 -3.91 18.42
CA ALA A 56 7.64 -5.13 18.99
C ALA A 56 8.78 -5.64 18.13
N ILE A 57 9.63 -6.45 18.74
CA ILE A 57 10.70 -7.16 18.04
C ILE A 57 10.22 -8.59 17.84
N ASP A 58 10.32 -9.09 16.62
CA ASP A 58 10.00 -10.45 16.29
C ASP A 58 11.30 -11.22 16.17
N GLY A 59 11.75 -11.80 17.27
CA GLY A 59 13.04 -12.47 17.28
C GLY A 59 13.05 -13.77 16.49
N TYR A 60 11.88 -14.35 16.29
CA TYR A 60 11.78 -15.59 15.52
C TYR A 60 11.99 -15.33 14.04
N GLU A 61 11.33 -14.28 13.53
CA GLU A 61 11.44 -13.94 12.12
C GLU A 61 12.59 -12.99 11.82
N GLU A 62 13.30 -12.50 12.84
CA GLU A 62 14.35 -11.49 12.67
C GLU A 62 13.77 -10.25 12.01
N ALA A 63 12.67 -9.77 12.54
CA ALA A 63 11.94 -8.66 11.97
C ALA A 63 11.43 -7.76 13.08
N ILE A 64 10.84 -6.63 12.70
CA ILE A 64 10.22 -5.74 13.68
C ILE A 64 8.80 -5.41 13.22
N TRP A 65 7.94 -5.15 14.19
CA TRP A 65 6.58 -4.70 13.95
C TRP A 65 6.52 -3.21 14.19
N ILE A 66 5.97 -2.49 13.23
CA ILE A 66 5.90 -1.03 13.28
C ILE A 66 4.46 -0.60 13.07
N VAL A 67 4.01 0.36 13.89
CA VAL A 67 2.75 1.06 13.65
C VAL A 67 3.09 2.23 12.73
N TRP A 68 2.53 2.20 11.53
CA TRP A 68 2.79 3.23 10.52
C TRP A 68 2.07 4.51 10.90
N THR A 69 2.79 5.62 10.96
CA THR A 69 2.16 6.91 11.27
C THR A 69 2.13 7.84 10.07
N HIS A 70 3.12 7.76 9.20
CA HIS A 70 3.19 8.63 8.03
C HIS A 70 3.86 7.88 6.88
N VAL A 71 3.46 8.22 5.65
CA VAL A 71 4.11 7.71 4.45
C VAL A 71 4.33 8.88 3.49
N HIS A 72 5.47 8.89 2.82
CA HIS A 72 5.74 9.90 1.80
C HIS A 72 5.26 9.38 0.46
N ASP A 73 4.40 10.13 -0.21
CA ASP A 73 3.77 9.66 -1.44
C ASP A 73 4.51 10.10 -2.69
N GLY A 74 5.75 10.53 -2.54
CA GLY A 74 6.55 11.05 -3.63
C GLY A 74 6.49 12.56 -3.75
N THR A 75 5.47 13.17 -3.13
CA THR A 75 5.27 14.61 -3.15
C THR A 75 5.29 15.19 -1.76
N ARG A 76 4.61 14.56 -0.85
CA ARG A 76 4.50 15.07 0.52
C ARG A 76 4.24 13.92 1.48
N TRP A 77 4.33 14.23 2.77
CA TRP A 77 4.00 13.27 3.80
C TRP A 77 2.49 13.18 3.96
N ARG A 78 2.02 11.95 4.11
CA ARG A 78 0.61 11.66 4.38
C ARG A 78 0.47 11.10 5.77
N ASP A 79 -0.49 11.59 6.51
CA ASP A 79 -0.72 11.19 7.89
C ASP A 79 -1.65 9.98 7.91
N LEU A 80 -1.18 8.89 8.50
CA LEU A 80 -1.94 7.64 8.58
C LEU A 80 -2.62 7.46 9.93
N ARG A 81 -2.45 8.40 10.85
CA ARG A 81 -2.93 8.21 12.22
C ARG A 81 -4.44 8.14 12.32
N ASN A 82 -5.16 8.64 11.31
CA ASN A 82 -6.61 8.55 11.26
C ASN A 82 -7.08 7.24 10.68
N GLN A 83 -6.17 6.45 10.13
CA GLN A 83 -6.47 5.13 9.66
C GLN A 83 -6.27 4.18 10.82
N SER A 84 -7.07 3.14 10.91
CA SER A 84 -6.95 2.24 12.04
C SER A 84 -5.67 1.44 11.95
N ASP A 85 -5.00 1.39 13.02
CA ASP A 85 -3.90 0.47 13.40
C ASP A 85 -3.15 -0.18 12.23
N MET A 86 -2.59 0.63 11.36
CA MET A 86 -1.80 0.09 10.26
C MET A 86 -0.47 -0.37 10.83
N MET A 87 -0.38 -1.65 11.13
CA MET A 87 0.81 -2.25 11.68
C MET A 87 1.30 -3.32 10.74
N PHE A 88 2.57 -3.25 10.40
CA PHE A 88 3.18 -4.20 9.48
C PHE A 88 4.54 -4.63 9.98
N ARG A 89 4.92 -5.83 9.58
CA ARG A 89 6.23 -6.35 9.86
C ARG A 89 7.19 -5.86 8.78
N VAL A 90 8.36 -5.41 9.19
CA VAL A 90 9.43 -5.06 8.25
C VAL A 90 10.69 -5.80 8.66
N TYR A 91 11.52 -6.07 7.66
CA TYR A 91 12.75 -6.83 7.85
C TYR A 91 13.94 -5.90 7.76
N PRO A 92 14.84 -5.92 8.73
CA PRO A 92 16.07 -5.11 8.65
C PRO A 92 16.89 -5.49 7.42
N ARG A 93 17.69 -4.54 6.97
CA ARG A 93 18.56 -4.77 5.83
C ARG A 93 19.57 -5.89 6.12
N ASP A 94 20.10 -5.93 7.33
CA ASP A 94 21.12 -6.89 7.71
C ASP A 94 21.11 -7.08 9.23
N ALA A 95 22.00 -7.96 9.70
CA ALA A 95 22.06 -8.30 11.11
C ALA A 95 22.45 -7.11 11.97
N GLY A 96 23.31 -6.24 11.46
CA GLY A 96 23.71 -5.06 12.22
C GLY A 96 22.55 -4.12 12.47
N MET A 97 21.69 -3.96 11.47
CA MET A 97 20.50 -3.13 11.63
C MET A 97 19.53 -3.78 12.60
N MET A 98 19.41 -5.11 12.57
CA MET A 98 18.56 -5.81 13.51
C MET A 98 19.06 -5.61 14.94
N ASP A 99 20.37 -5.68 15.14
CA ASP A 99 20.95 -5.44 16.45
C ASP A 99 20.63 -4.04 16.96
N PHE A 100 20.64 -3.07 16.04
CA PHE A 100 20.28 -1.70 16.39
C PHE A 100 18.83 -1.64 16.87
N PHE A 101 17.91 -2.28 16.15
CA PHE A 101 16.51 -2.26 16.53
C PHE A 101 16.28 -2.93 17.88
N ARG A 102 17.02 -3.99 18.17
CA ARG A 102 16.84 -4.71 19.43
C ARG A 102 17.16 -3.86 20.66
N LYS A 103 17.92 -2.78 20.47
CA LYS A 103 18.30 -1.91 21.57
C LYS A 103 17.29 -0.81 21.81
N LEU A 104 16.29 -0.69 20.95
CA LEU A 104 15.32 0.39 21.05
C LEU A 104 14.17 0.00 21.96
N GLN A 105 13.55 1.01 22.55
CA GLN A 105 12.37 0.82 23.37
C GLN A 105 11.13 0.79 22.50
N PRO A 106 10.11 -0.01 22.86
CA PRO A 106 8.82 0.07 22.19
C PRO A 106 8.31 1.52 22.25
N GLY A 107 7.70 1.96 21.16
CA GLY A 107 7.22 3.33 21.05
C GLY A 107 8.21 4.28 20.42
N THR A 108 9.44 3.84 20.18
CA THR A 108 10.45 4.69 19.53
C THR A 108 9.99 5.03 18.13
N SER A 109 10.06 6.32 17.78
CA SER A 109 9.71 6.79 16.44
C SER A 109 10.88 6.49 15.49
N LEU A 110 10.54 5.92 14.34
CA LEU A 110 11.55 5.52 13.35
C LEU A 110 11.22 6.14 12.01
N HIS A 111 12.25 6.64 11.35
CA HIS A 111 12.16 7.16 9.99
C HIS A 111 12.92 6.19 9.11
N LEU A 112 12.21 5.55 8.20
CA LEU A 112 12.76 4.44 7.42
C LEU A 112 12.48 4.63 5.94
N THR A 113 13.37 4.07 5.13
CA THR A 113 13.09 3.86 3.71
C THR A 113 12.92 2.36 3.53
N VAL A 114 11.80 1.96 2.96
CA VAL A 114 11.42 0.56 2.84
C VAL A 114 11.08 0.24 1.39
N GLN A 115 11.45 -0.95 0.96
CA GLN A 115 11.08 -1.43 -0.37
C GLN A 115 10.80 -2.92 -0.29
N MET A 116 9.84 -3.39 -1.08
CA MET A 116 9.55 -4.80 -1.19
C MET A 116 10.74 -5.50 -1.85
N ASP A 117 11.22 -6.58 -1.24
CA ASP A 117 12.33 -7.32 -1.81
C ASP A 117 11.83 -8.45 -2.71
N ALA A 118 12.77 -9.22 -3.27
CA ALA A 118 12.42 -10.27 -4.22
C ALA A 118 11.58 -11.38 -3.58
N ASP A 119 11.64 -11.51 -2.26
CA ASP A 119 10.90 -12.54 -1.54
C ASP A 119 9.53 -12.07 -1.10
N GLY A 120 9.18 -10.84 -1.44
CA GLY A 120 7.89 -10.30 -1.04
C GLY A 120 7.86 -9.73 0.35
N ASN A 121 9.01 -9.46 0.94
CA ASN A 121 9.12 -8.90 2.28
C ASN A 121 9.43 -7.41 2.21
N ARG A 122 8.87 -6.66 3.15
CA ARG A 122 9.18 -5.25 3.27
C ARG A 122 10.54 -5.10 3.92
N ARG A 123 11.53 -4.71 3.12
CA ARG A 123 12.91 -4.63 3.57
C ARG A 123 13.29 -3.19 3.85
N VAL A 124 13.86 -2.94 5.03
CA VAL A 124 14.34 -1.61 5.38
C VAL A 124 15.66 -1.39 4.65
N LEU A 125 15.71 -0.37 3.80
CA LEU A 125 16.93 -0.04 3.07
C LEU A 125 17.82 0.86 3.89
N SER A 126 17.24 1.77 4.65
CA SER A 126 18.03 2.71 5.44
C SER A 126 17.21 3.26 6.58
N LEU A 127 17.92 3.71 7.60
CA LEU A 127 17.36 4.50 8.69
C LEU A 127 17.62 5.96 8.32
N ASP A 128 16.54 6.72 8.23
CA ASP A 128 16.66 8.11 7.81
C ASP A 128 16.73 9.00 9.03
N GLU A 129 17.39 10.15 8.88
CA GLU A 129 17.40 11.12 9.95
C GLU A 129 16.00 11.68 10.12
N GLY A 130 15.61 11.92 11.35
CA GLY A 130 14.32 12.47 11.62
C GLY A 130 14.20 13.83 10.97
N ALA A 131 13.11 14.00 10.26
CA ALA A 131 12.90 15.25 9.54
C ALA A 131 12.33 16.30 10.45
#